data_033be4f5174a2a7e45197d609ad55222
#
_entry.id   033be4f5174a2a7e45197d609ad55222
#
_cell.length_a   1.000
_cell.length_b   1.000
_cell.length_c   1.000
_cell.angle_alpha   90.00
_cell.angle_beta   90.00
_cell.angle_gamma   90.00
#
_symmetry.space_group_name_H-M   'P 1'
#
loop_
_entity.id
_entity.type
_entity.pdbx_description
1 polymer ?
#
loop_
_entity_poly.entity_id
_entity_poly.type
_entity_poly.pdbx_seq_one_letter_code
_entity_poly.pdbx_strand_id
1 'polypeptide(L)'
;RSVTFTPRKVKWMRFEATDGAGKNIGLSEIEVFPARDERTSYVEWVDPWIETTRGRWFFCTPAARPMGMVAAHAFTRNKNQGGGGYNYNSPDILGFPQVNDWMVAGPNVMPAAGDVDPMQGMTGWKSPFSHESEIIQPGYHRLYLDRYNAWVEYTATDRAALYRVNYTKGEQGKLLVDVGSTLGNCSMNRATLYRMSDTVILGELMTTDRFWGGPDSIALFFVLECNRPFTSADSWNEKGVMPCAEAIAGDQAGMVLNFDLKESGEVLFKIGMSYTSLENAVGNLKAELDGWDFDAVRGETQAVWNEMLGRMAVEGGSEAQRIKFYTDLWHVLLGRHKINDVNGWYPDYTGGKYVDKRTPDPMKLRRVELDANGAPKFNMYGFDGIWLTQWNLNVLWGLAWPEIMDDFTACLVQYADNGGLLPRGACAGGYSFIMTGCPATSMLVSAYMKGIMKKTDPLHAYEAIKRNH
;
A
#
# COMPACT_ATOMS: atom_id res chain seq x y z
N ARG A 1 4.63 14.17 25.49
CA ARG A 1 5.87 14.96 25.59
C ARG A 1 7.02 14.00 25.78
N SER A 2 8.02 14.00 24.90
CA SER A 2 9.20 13.16 24.99
C SER A 2 10.30 13.85 25.82
N VAL A 3 10.97 13.10 26.67
CA VAL A 3 12.15 13.54 27.42
C VAL A 3 13.28 12.57 27.18
N THR A 4 14.37 13.09 26.61
CA THR A 4 15.58 12.31 26.35
C THR A 4 16.62 12.59 27.43
N PHE A 5 17.28 11.57 27.92
CA PHE A 5 18.38 11.68 28.88
C PHE A 5 19.49 10.70 28.55
N THR A 6 20.69 10.95 29.09
CA THR A 6 21.85 10.07 28.86
C THR A 6 21.53 8.64 29.27
N PRO A 7 21.76 7.64 28.41
CA PRO A 7 21.50 6.24 28.69
C PRO A 7 22.21 5.74 29.95
N ARG A 8 21.48 5.02 30.79
CA ARG A 8 22.04 4.36 31.98
C ARG A 8 21.25 3.13 32.36
N LYS A 9 21.89 2.14 32.94
CA LYS A 9 21.20 0.97 33.50
C LYS A 9 20.44 1.37 34.76
N VAL A 10 19.13 1.13 34.77
CA VAL A 10 18.25 1.39 35.90
C VAL A 10 17.46 0.14 36.27
N LYS A 11 17.18 -0.06 37.58
CA LYS A 11 16.32 -1.15 38.02
C LYS A 11 14.88 -0.71 38.20
N TRP A 12 14.68 0.57 38.42
CA TRP A 12 13.35 1.18 38.59
C TRP A 12 13.45 2.65 38.17
N MET A 13 12.31 3.21 37.77
CA MET A 13 12.16 4.61 37.46
C MET A 13 11.01 5.21 38.27
N ARG A 14 11.22 6.42 38.79
CA ARG A 14 10.18 7.19 39.47
C ARG A 14 9.82 8.38 38.60
N PHE A 15 8.55 8.47 38.30
CA PHE A 15 7.98 9.68 37.71
C PHE A 15 7.39 10.53 38.86
N GLU A 16 7.71 11.81 38.86
CA GLU A 16 7.21 12.75 39.84
C GLU A 16 6.67 14.00 39.13
N ALA A 17 5.36 14.23 39.20
CA ALA A 17 4.74 15.46 38.70
C ALA A 17 4.82 16.51 39.83
N THR A 18 5.63 17.55 39.59
CA THR A 18 5.85 18.62 40.59
C THR A 18 4.93 19.82 40.41
N ASP A 19 4.31 19.94 39.24
CA ASP A 19 3.35 21.01 38.92
C ASP A 19 2.36 20.57 37.86
N GLY A 20 1.13 21.09 37.87
CA GLY A 20 0.11 20.82 36.89
C GLY A 20 -1.09 21.75 37.00
N ALA A 21 -1.68 22.07 35.88
CA ALA A 21 -2.88 22.89 35.79
C ALA A 21 -4.14 22.02 35.91
N GLY A 22 -4.84 22.13 37.05
CA GLY A 22 -6.11 21.46 37.27
C GLY A 22 -6.20 20.61 38.53
N LYS A 23 -7.41 20.06 38.82
CA LYS A 23 -7.69 19.27 40.05
C LYS A 23 -7.32 17.80 39.95
N ASN A 24 -7.16 17.25 38.77
CA ASN A 24 -6.80 15.85 38.51
C ASN A 24 -5.62 15.79 37.53
N ILE A 25 -4.42 15.84 38.08
CA ILE A 25 -3.20 15.67 37.29
C ILE A 25 -2.95 14.17 37.18
N GLY A 26 -2.97 13.67 35.98
CA GLY A 26 -2.69 12.26 35.68
C GLY A 26 -1.93 12.15 34.36
N LEU A 27 -1.25 11.02 34.21
CA LEU A 27 -0.72 10.56 32.93
C LEU A 27 -1.61 9.46 32.40
N SER A 28 -1.91 9.50 31.15
CA SER A 28 -2.63 8.41 30.48
C SER A 28 -1.70 7.20 30.26
N GLU A 29 -0.40 7.44 30.06
CA GLU A 29 0.59 6.41 29.80
C GLU A 29 2.01 6.94 30.03
N ILE A 30 2.93 6.07 30.42
CA ILE A 30 4.38 6.33 30.42
C ILE A 30 5.02 5.20 29.63
N GLU A 31 5.61 5.53 28.49
CA GLU A 31 6.44 4.61 27.74
C GLU A 31 7.92 4.89 28.04
N VAL A 32 8.69 3.83 28.28
CA VAL A 32 10.12 3.91 28.50
C VAL A 32 10.80 3.10 27.42
N PHE A 33 11.57 3.78 26.58
CA PHE A 33 12.33 3.15 25.53
C PHE A 33 13.78 2.90 26.01
N PRO A 34 14.36 1.72 25.74
CA PRO A 34 15.79 1.52 25.99
C PRO A 34 16.58 2.48 25.12
N ALA A 35 17.75 2.92 25.62
CA ALA A 35 18.71 3.58 24.74
C ALA A 35 19.11 2.61 23.63
N ARG A 36 18.95 3.00 22.40
CA ARG A 36 19.51 2.26 21.26
C ARG A 36 20.98 2.61 21.19
N ASP A 37 21.83 1.76 21.78
CA ASP A 37 23.27 1.94 21.68
C ASP A 37 23.77 1.65 20.26
N GLU A 38 23.10 0.74 19.53
CA GLU A 38 23.39 0.43 18.12
C GLU A 38 22.11 0.04 17.37
N ARG A 39 21.98 0.52 16.13
CA ARG A 39 20.97 0.00 15.21
C ARG A 39 21.42 -1.35 14.70
N THR A 40 20.63 -2.39 14.96
CA THR A 40 20.98 -3.78 14.68
C THR A 40 20.46 -4.26 13.32
N SER A 41 19.61 -3.46 12.69
CA SER A 41 18.98 -3.80 11.42
C SER A 41 18.95 -2.62 10.44
N TYR A 42 18.91 -2.90 9.14
CA TYR A 42 18.89 -1.86 8.12
C TYR A 42 17.58 -1.08 8.10
N VAL A 43 16.46 -1.69 8.47
CA VAL A 43 15.14 -1.00 8.56
C VAL A 43 15.16 0.12 9.59
N GLU A 44 16.01 0.03 10.63
CA GLU A 44 16.15 1.06 11.66
C GLU A 44 16.89 2.32 11.17
N TRP A 45 17.56 2.23 10.02
CA TRP A 45 18.21 3.37 9.37
C TRP A 45 17.29 4.13 8.43
N VAL A 46 16.10 3.60 8.12
CA VAL A 46 15.13 4.26 7.24
C VAL A 46 14.27 5.23 8.05
N ASP A 47 14.16 6.45 7.56
CA ASP A 47 13.21 7.44 8.06
C ASP A 47 12.11 7.68 7.00
N PRO A 48 10.95 7.02 7.13
CA PRO A 48 9.86 7.14 6.17
C PRO A 48 9.20 8.50 6.11
N TRP A 49 9.45 9.41 7.03
CA TRP A 49 8.93 10.78 7.00
C TRP A 49 9.68 11.69 6.02
N ILE A 50 10.91 11.34 5.65
CA ILE A 50 11.69 12.12 4.69
C ILE A 50 10.90 12.27 3.39
N GLU A 51 10.81 13.52 2.88
CA GLU A 51 10.07 13.96 1.68
C GLU A 51 8.54 13.96 1.78
N THR A 52 7.91 13.50 2.86
CA THR A 52 6.45 13.46 2.99
C THR A 52 5.81 14.85 3.11
N THR A 53 6.55 15.90 3.46
CA THR A 53 6.05 17.28 3.50
C THR A 53 5.80 17.87 2.12
N ARG A 54 6.54 17.43 1.11
CA ARG A 54 6.39 17.82 -0.31
C ARG A 54 5.42 16.91 -1.06
N GLY A 55 5.25 15.73 -0.62
CA GLY A 55 4.26 14.67 -0.75
C GLY A 55 3.60 14.39 -2.08
N ARG A 56 3.94 15.03 -3.19
CA ARG A 56 3.25 14.78 -4.45
C ARG A 56 3.76 13.53 -5.17
N TRP A 57 5.03 13.25 -5.04
CA TRP A 57 5.74 12.24 -5.83
C TRP A 57 6.37 11.15 -4.99
N PHE A 58 6.32 11.28 -3.67
CA PHE A 58 6.89 10.32 -2.75
C PHE A 58 5.79 9.53 -2.08
N PHE A 59 5.93 8.23 -2.12
CA PHE A 59 4.99 7.30 -1.51
C PHE A 59 5.44 7.03 -0.08
N CYS A 60 4.62 7.36 0.89
CA CYS A 60 4.82 6.92 2.25
C CYS A 60 3.94 5.70 2.50
N THR A 61 4.41 4.54 2.07
CA THR A 61 3.73 3.26 2.20
C THR A 61 4.57 2.30 3.05
N PRO A 62 4.75 2.61 4.35
CA PRO A 62 5.71 1.91 5.19
C PRO A 62 5.41 0.43 5.32
N ALA A 63 4.15 0.03 5.38
CA ALA A 63 3.76 -1.36 5.54
C ALA A 63 4.00 -2.22 4.29
N ALA A 64 4.12 -1.62 3.10
CA ALA A 64 4.28 -2.36 1.84
C ALA A 64 5.58 -3.19 1.81
N ARG A 65 5.54 -4.34 1.16
CA ARG A 65 6.76 -5.06 0.73
C ARG A 65 7.40 -4.41 -0.49
N PRO A 66 8.68 -4.67 -0.79
CA PRO A 66 9.31 -4.21 -2.02
C PRO A 66 8.48 -4.61 -3.25
N MET A 67 8.07 -3.64 -4.06
CA MET A 67 7.24 -3.88 -5.25
C MET A 67 5.92 -4.62 -5.00
N GLY A 68 5.43 -4.69 -3.77
CA GLY A 68 4.18 -5.38 -3.43
C GLY A 68 2.96 -4.76 -4.11
N MET A 69 1.93 -5.56 -4.40
CA MET A 69 0.64 -5.11 -4.94
C MET A 69 -0.07 -4.20 -3.93
N VAL A 70 -0.06 -4.58 -2.65
CA VAL A 70 -0.67 -3.80 -1.57
C VAL A 70 0.30 -2.74 -1.07
N ALA A 71 -0.17 -1.52 -1.07
CA ALA A 71 0.54 -0.32 -0.61
C ALA A 71 -0.27 0.37 0.50
N ALA A 72 -0.63 -0.38 1.54
CA ALA A 72 -1.38 0.11 2.69
C ALA A 72 -0.67 1.30 3.34
N HIS A 73 -1.42 2.38 3.58
CA HIS A 73 -0.87 3.59 4.18
C HIS A 73 -1.93 4.40 4.93
N ALA A 74 -1.48 5.26 5.85
CA ALA A 74 -2.34 6.25 6.47
C ALA A 74 -2.62 7.38 5.48
N PHE A 75 -3.88 7.63 5.14
CA PHE A 75 -4.27 8.67 4.22
C PHE A 75 -4.59 9.96 4.95
N THR A 76 -3.87 11.02 4.61
CA THR A 76 -3.99 12.33 5.27
C THR A 76 -4.44 13.44 4.34
N ARG A 77 -4.44 13.22 3.03
CA ARG A 77 -4.68 14.27 2.04
C ARG A 77 -5.96 14.06 1.26
N ASN A 78 -6.80 15.07 1.27
CA ASN A 78 -7.97 15.17 0.43
C ASN A 78 -7.70 16.19 -0.70
N LYS A 79 -7.99 15.81 -1.96
CA LYS A 79 -7.96 16.61 -3.21
C LYS A 79 -6.59 17.23 -3.62
N ASN A 80 -6.35 17.24 -4.92
CA ASN A 80 -5.34 18.01 -5.68
C ASN A 80 -3.87 17.85 -5.24
N GLN A 81 -3.50 16.80 -4.54
CA GLN A 81 -2.17 16.67 -3.96
C GLN A 81 -1.35 15.49 -4.49
N GLY A 82 -1.78 14.90 -5.59
CA GLY A 82 -1.05 13.82 -6.26
C GLY A 82 -1.11 12.49 -5.51
N GLY A 83 -0.21 11.59 -5.84
CA GLY A 83 -0.20 10.20 -5.39
C GLY A 83 0.44 9.94 -4.02
N GLY A 84 0.89 10.99 -3.28
CA GLY A 84 1.65 10.79 -2.05
C GLY A 84 0.87 10.15 -0.88
N GLY A 85 -0.44 10.41 -0.81
CA GLY A 85 -1.32 9.84 0.21
C GLY A 85 -1.11 10.39 1.62
N TYR A 86 0.07 10.21 2.18
CA TYR A 86 0.46 10.71 3.49
C TYR A 86 1.23 12.04 3.41
N ASN A 87 0.95 12.96 4.34
CA ASN A 87 1.70 14.19 4.53
C ASN A 87 1.94 14.46 6.00
N TYR A 88 3.21 14.62 6.37
CA TYR A 88 3.65 14.87 7.74
C TYR A 88 2.97 16.08 8.41
N ASN A 89 2.69 17.15 7.67
CA ASN A 89 2.07 18.37 8.22
C ASN A 89 0.54 18.26 8.35
N SER A 90 -0.06 17.14 8.02
CA SER A 90 -1.51 16.97 8.15
C SER A 90 -1.90 16.59 9.57
N PRO A 91 -2.90 17.24 10.17
CA PRO A 91 -3.29 16.95 11.54
C PRO A 91 -4.24 15.76 11.67
N ASP A 92 -4.77 15.26 10.56
CA ASP A 92 -5.86 14.28 10.57
C ASP A 92 -5.56 13.07 9.69
N ILE A 93 -5.99 11.90 10.13
CA ILE A 93 -6.11 10.66 9.34
C ILE A 93 -7.53 10.55 8.80
N LEU A 94 -7.65 10.27 7.50
CA LEU A 94 -8.92 10.13 6.78
C LEU A 94 -9.29 8.67 6.48
N GLY A 95 -8.37 7.74 6.69
CA GLY A 95 -8.53 6.31 6.49
C GLY A 95 -7.24 5.61 6.09
N PHE A 96 -7.36 4.34 5.70
CA PHE A 96 -6.25 3.47 5.35
C PHE A 96 -6.54 2.77 4.02
N PRO A 97 -6.28 3.43 2.87
CA PRO A 97 -6.44 2.82 1.55
C PRO A 97 -5.31 1.82 1.26
N GLN A 98 -5.56 0.92 0.30
CA GLN A 98 -4.67 -0.21 0.01
C GLN A 98 -3.78 -0.01 -1.23
N VAL A 99 -4.05 1.00 -2.05
CA VAL A 99 -3.28 1.30 -3.25
C VAL A 99 -2.71 2.71 -3.17
N ASN A 100 -1.41 2.84 -3.39
CA ASN A 100 -0.74 4.13 -3.50
C ASN A 100 0.40 4.06 -4.52
N ASP A 101 0.13 4.50 -5.73
CA ASP A 101 1.13 4.63 -6.78
C ASP A 101 0.66 5.63 -7.84
N TRP A 102 1.00 6.90 -7.68
CA TRP A 102 0.45 8.00 -8.49
C TRP A 102 -1.08 8.06 -8.47
N MET A 103 -1.68 7.12 -7.82
CA MET A 103 -3.08 6.90 -7.59
C MET A 103 -3.26 6.41 -6.16
N VAL A 104 -4.14 7.04 -5.40
CA VAL A 104 -4.57 6.54 -4.09
C VAL A 104 -5.94 5.93 -4.27
N ALA A 105 -6.07 4.65 -3.99
CA ALA A 105 -7.31 3.91 -4.24
C ALA A 105 -7.39 2.60 -3.42
N GLY A 106 -8.38 1.79 -3.74
CA GLY A 106 -8.69 0.53 -3.08
C GLY A 106 -9.61 0.74 -1.88
N PRO A 107 -10.01 -0.33 -1.19
CA PRO A 107 -10.86 -0.19 -0.02
C PRO A 107 -10.17 0.71 1.00
N ASN A 108 -10.84 1.82 1.33
CA ASN A 108 -10.39 2.73 2.37
C ASN A 108 -11.06 2.32 3.67
N VAL A 109 -10.32 1.81 4.63
CA VAL A 109 -10.87 1.37 5.91
C VAL A 109 -10.56 2.39 6.98
N MET A 110 -11.59 2.81 7.74
CA MET A 110 -11.42 3.69 8.88
C MET A 110 -11.92 3.02 10.15
N PRO A 111 -11.03 2.62 11.06
CA PRO A 111 -11.42 2.22 12.41
C PRO A 111 -12.07 3.39 13.15
N ALA A 112 -13.23 3.16 13.74
CA ALA A 112 -14.01 4.18 14.41
C ALA A 112 -14.72 3.62 15.66
N ALA A 113 -15.23 4.51 16.49
CA ALA A 113 -16.03 4.17 17.66
C ALA A 113 -17.09 5.25 17.92
N GLY A 114 -18.15 4.86 18.64
CA GLY A 114 -19.25 5.77 18.95
C GLY A 114 -20.18 6.02 17.77
N ASP A 115 -20.83 7.17 17.78
CA ASP A 115 -21.76 7.56 16.73
C ASP A 115 -21.03 8.19 15.55
N VAL A 116 -21.09 7.53 14.39
CA VAL A 116 -20.45 7.98 13.14
C VAL A 116 -21.46 7.85 12.01
N ASP A 117 -21.78 8.96 11.38
CA ASP A 117 -22.63 9.01 10.20
C ASP A 117 -21.78 8.76 8.93
N PRO A 118 -21.94 7.61 8.25
CA PRO A 118 -21.16 7.29 7.05
C PRO A 118 -21.45 8.23 5.87
N MET A 119 -22.61 8.91 5.85
CA MET A 119 -22.98 9.83 4.79
C MET A 119 -22.17 11.13 4.80
N GLN A 120 -21.48 11.44 5.90
CA GLN A 120 -20.60 12.61 5.98
C GLN A 120 -19.26 12.46 5.24
N GLY A 121 -18.97 11.25 4.76
CA GLY A 121 -17.73 10.94 4.04
C GLY A 121 -16.46 11.09 4.89
N MET A 122 -15.30 10.94 4.28
CA MET A 122 -14.00 10.95 4.97
C MET A 122 -13.77 12.17 5.86
N THR A 123 -14.25 13.35 5.48
CA THR A 123 -14.11 14.56 6.29
C THR A 123 -14.95 14.53 7.56
N GLY A 124 -16.05 13.78 7.54
CA GLY A 124 -16.94 13.60 8.70
C GLY A 124 -16.42 12.57 9.70
N TRP A 125 -15.71 11.54 9.25
CA TRP A 125 -15.17 10.52 10.15
C TRP A 125 -13.65 10.59 10.39
N LYS A 126 -12.94 11.57 9.85
CA LYS A 126 -11.51 11.76 10.12
C LYS A 126 -11.21 11.83 11.62
N SER A 127 -10.00 11.45 11.98
CA SER A 127 -9.49 11.53 13.36
C SER A 127 -8.20 12.34 13.41
N PRO A 128 -8.07 13.27 14.37
CA PRO A 128 -6.76 13.81 14.72
C PRO A 128 -5.82 12.69 15.16
N PHE A 129 -4.51 12.92 15.01
CA PHE A 129 -3.44 12.06 15.50
C PHE A 129 -2.20 12.88 15.86
N SER A 130 -1.25 12.26 16.55
CA SER A 130 0.02 12.89 16.92
C SER A 130 1.20 12.03 16.49
N HIS A 131 2.23 12.65 15.91
CA HIS A 131 3.50 12.00 15.62
C HIS A 131 4.24 11.51 16.88
N GLU A 132 3.90 12.03 18.07
CA GLU A 132 4.45 11.51 19.34
C GLU A 132 3.99 10.07 19.63
N SER A 133 2.84 9.66 19.09
CA SER A 133 2.28 8.31 19.20
C SER A 133 2.57 7.43 17.99
N GLU A 134 3.18 7.98 16.95
CA GLU A 134 3.40 7.29 15.67
C GLU A 134 4.72 6.53 15.66
N ILE A 135 4.67 5.28 15.21
CA ILE A 135 5.86 4.48 14.87
C ILE A 135 5.75 4.08 13.42
N ILE A 136 6.76 4.44 12.63
CA ILE A 136 6.79 4.19 11.19
C ILE A 136 8.14 3.61 10.79
N GLN A 137 8.13 2.44 10.16
CA GLN A 137 9.32 1.71 9.72
C GLN A 137 8.97 0.90 8.46
N PRO A 138 9.93 0.55 7.61
CA PRO A 138 9.67 -0.43 6.54
C PRO A 138 9.08 -1.72 7.11
N GLY A 139 7.93 -2.12 6.56
CA GLY A 139 7.16 -3.28 7.00
C GLY A 139 6.21 -3.03 8.17
N TYR A 140 6.11 -1.80 8.70
CA TYR A 140 5.26 -1.53 9.86
C TYR A 140 4.88 -0.05 10.02
N HIS A 141 3.63 0.19 10.38
CA HIS A 141 3.17 1.50 10.82
C HIS A 141 2.17 1.35 11.98
N ARG A 142 2.32 2.18 13.00
CA ARG A 142 1.41 2.30 14.15
C ARG A 142 1.10 3.76 14.41
N LEU A 143 -0.17 4.08 14.67
CA LEU A 143 -0.60 5.41 15.10
C LEU A 143 -1.85 5.32 16.00
N TYR A 144 -2.15 6.39 16.70
CA TYR A 144 -3.32 6.51 17.58
C TYR A 144 -4.35 7.46 16.96
N LEU A 145 -5.58 7.00 16.87
CA LEU A 145 -6.72 7.80 16.39
C LEU A 145 -7.39 8.46 17.62
N ASP A 146 -7.08 9.75 17.85
CA ASP A 146 -7.51 10.47 19.06
C ASP A 146 -9.02 10.51 19.22
N ARG A 147 -9.76 10.73 18.12
CA ARG A 147 -11.23 10.78 18.14
C ARG A 147 -11.85 9.46 18.61
N TYR A 148 -11.25 8.35 18.25
CA TYR A 148 -11.82 7.02 18.46
C TYR A 148 -11.18 6.24 19.60
N ASN A 149 -10.17 6.82 20.24
CA ASN A 149 -9.36 6.15 21.27
C ASN A 149 -8.88 4.77 20.80
N ALA A 150 -8.32 4.68 19.60
CA ALA A 150 -7.92 3.45 18.98
C ALA A 150 -6.48 3.48 18.48
N TRP A 151 -5.68 2.51 18.88
CA TRP A 151 -4.41 2.20 18.22
C TRP A 151 -4.69 1.45 16.93
N VAL A 152 -4.02 1.84 15.87
CA VAL A 152 -4.05 1.15 14.58
C VAL A 152 -2.63 0.78 14.21
N GLU A 153 -2.40 -0.50 14.02
CA GLU A 153 -1.14 -1.07 13.54
C GLU A 153 -1.40 -1.83 12.24
N TYR A 154 -0.47 -1.77 11.30
CA TYR A 154 -0.59 -2.54 10.09
C TYR A 154 0.75 -2.90 9.47
N THR A 155 0.74 -4.02 8.78
CA THR A 155 1.83 -4.61 7.99
C THR A 155 1.23 -5.25 6.74
N ALA A 156 2.06 -5.62 5.77
CA ALA A 156 1.58 -6.23 4.53
C ALA A 156 2.51 -7.32 4.02
N THR A 157 1.93 -8.26 3.29
CA THR A 157 2.62 -9.15 2.36
C THR A 157 2.62 -8.52 0.95
N ASP A 158 2.90 -9.29 -0.08
CA ASP A 158 2.87 -8.76 -1.45
C ASP A 158 1.45 -8.34 -1.90
N ARG A 159 0.41 -9.13 -1.55
CA ARG A 159 -0.96 -8.97 -2.06
C ARG A 159 -2.02 -8.84 -0.97
N ALA A 160 -1.60 -8.80 0.29
CA ALA A 160 -2.52 -8.65 1.40
C ALA A 160 -1.96 -7.76 2.50
N ALA A 161 -2.83 -7.07 3.24
CA ALA A 161 -2.49 -6.33 4.43
C ALA A 161 -3.14 -6.96 5.67
N LEU A 162 -2.46 -6.88 6.81
CA LEU A 162 -2.95 -7.29 8.11
C LEU A 162 -2.95 -6.08 9.04
N TYR A 163 -4.10 -5.85 9.66
CA TYR A 163 -4.34 -4.77 10.60
C TYR A 163 -4.66 -5.31 11.99
N ARG A 164 -4.15 -4.60 13.00
CA ARG A 164 -4.52 -4.80 14.40
C ARG A 164 -5.03 -3.48 14.96
N VAL A 165 -6.30 -3.43 15.34
CA VAL A 165 -6.94 -2.26 15.95
C VAL A 165 -7.22 -2.57 17.39
N ASN A 166 -6.74 -1.71 18.31
CA ASN A 166 -7.01 -1.83 19.73
C ASN A 166 -7.75 -0.59 20.22
N TYR A 167 -9.03 -0.74 20.48
CA TYR A 167 -9.88 0.28 21.08
C TYR A 167 -9.64 0.34 22.57
N THR A 168 -9.11 1.45 23.06
CA THR A 168 -8.73 1.61 24.48
C THR A 168 -9.89 2.07 25.37
N LYS A 169 -11.01 2.46 24.77
CA LYS A 169 -12.22 2.91 25.48
C LYS A 169 -13.48 2.50 24.74
N GLY A 170 -14.55 2.28 25.51
CA GLY A 170 -15.87 1.94 24.99
C GLY A 170 -16.07 0.43 24.80
N GLU A 171 -17.32 0.05 24.57
CA GLU A 171 -17.74 -1.35 24.38
C GLU A 171 -18.13 -1.66 22.94
N GLN A 172 -17.98 -0.70 22.03
CA GLN A 172 -18.34 -0.83 20.62
C GLN A 172 -17.26 -0.24 19.73
N GLY A 173 -16.80 -1.06 18.77
CA GLY A 173 -15.90 -0.65 17.71
C GLY A 173 -16.58 -0.73 16.35
N LYS A 174 -16.02 -0.04 15.39
CA LYS A 174 -16.51 -0.01 14.01
C LYS A 174 -15.35 -0.06 13.03
N LEU A 175 -15.58 -0.69 11.87
CA LEU A 175 -14.77 -0.48 10.68
C LEU A 175 -15.66 0.09 9.58
N LEU A 176 -15.35 1.29 9.10
CA LEU A 176 -15.97 1.86 7.92
C LEU A 176 -15.17 1.40 6.70
N VAL A 177 -15.79 0.60 5.85
CA VAL A 177 -15.22 0.12 4.58
C VAL A 177 -15.79 0.98 3.46
N ASP A 178 -15.01 1.93 2.99
CA ASP A 178 -15.41 2.92 2.00
C ASP A 178 -14.81 2.57 0.63
N VAL A 179 -15.66 2.44 -0.37
CA VAL A 179 -15.30 2.12 -1.76
C VAL A 179 -15.87 3.13 -2.77
N GLY A 180 -16.28 4.30 -2.28
CA GLY A 180 -16.93 5.33 -3.10
C GLY A 180 -16.32 6.72 -2.99
N SER A 181 -15.30 6.92 -2.15
CA SER A 181 -14.69 8.23 -1.97
C SER A 181 -13.70 8.60 -3.07
N THR A 182 -13.42 9.90 -3.19
CA THR A 182 -12.30 10.42 -3.99
C THR A 182 -11.08 10.54 -3.10
N LEU A 183 -10.07 9.74 -3.38
CA LEU A 183 -8.80 9.68 -2.68
C LEU A 183 -7.73 10.42 -3.49
N GLY A 184 -7.27 11.57 -2.99
CA GLY A 184 -6.38 12.43 -3.79
C GLY A 184 -7.05 12.89 -5.09
N ASN A 185 -6.56 12.41 -6.22
CA ASN A 185 -7.12 12.71 -7.55
C ASN A 185 -7.85 11.51 -8.18
N CYS A 186 -8.03 10.43 -7.45
CA CYS A 186 -8.64 9.22 -7.96
C CYS A 186 -9.99 8.98 -7.30
N SER A 187 -11.02 8.80 -8.10
CA SER A 187 -12.36 8.48 -7.64
C SER A 187 -12.58 6.97 -7.67
N MET A 188 -13.10 6.43 -6.57
CA MET A 188 -13.65 5.09 -6.52
C MET A 188 -15.15 5.18 -6.83
N ASN A 189 -15.63 4.35 -7.74
CA ASN A 189 -17.04 4.35 -8.16
C ASN A 189 -17.44 2.98 -8.72
N ARG A 190 -18.71 2.87 -9.13
CA ARG A 190 -19.27 1.61 -9.66
C ARG A 190 -18.91 0.42 -8.79
N ALA A 191 -18.99 0.62 -7.48
CA ALA A 191 -18.59 -0.36 -6.50
C ALA A 191 -19.75 -1.27 -6.11
N THR A 192 -19.40 -2.51 -5.73
CA THR A 192 -20.33 -3.44 -5.10
C THR A 192 -19.62 -4.10 -3.92
N LEU A 193 -20.31 -4.14 -2.78
CA LEU A 193 -19.88 -4.87 -1.60
C LEU A 193 -20.86 -6.00 -1.31
N TYR A 194 -20.34 -7.15 -0.90
CA TYR A 194 -21.08 -8.35 -0.55
C TYR A 194 -20.71 -8.80 0.86
N ARG A 195 -21.69 -8.91 1.75
CA ARG A 195 -21.52 -9.56 3.04
C ARG A 195 -21.62 -11.07 2.86
N MET A 196 -20.51 -11.78 2.93
CA MET A 196 -20.46 -13.22 2.73
C MET A 196 -20.73 -14.01 4.02
N SER A 197 -20.39 -13.44 5.16
CA SER A 197 -20.62 -14.02 6.49
C SER A 197 -20.65 -12.89 7.54
N ASP A 198 -20.56 -13.23 8.81
CA ASP A 198 -20.37 -12.27 9.90
C ASP A 198 -18.89 -11.87 10.13
N THR A 199 -17.97 -12.42 9.33
CA THR A 199 -16.54 -12.10 9.38
C THR A 199 -15.96 -11.69 8.02
N VAL A 200 -16.69 -11.88 6.90
CA VAL A 200 -16.13 -11.72 5.53
C VAL A 200 -16.97 -10.80 4.67
N ILE A 201 -16.31 -9.82 4.09
CA ILE A 201 -16.82 -8.93 3.05
C ILE A 201 -16.00 -9.13 1.77
N LEU A 202 -16.68 -9.24 0.62
CA LEU A 202 -16.07 -9.12 -0.69
C LEU A 202 -16.43 -7.76 -1.29
N GLY A 203 -15.55 -7.22 -2.11
CA GLY A 203 -15.84 -5.97 -2.81
C GLY A 203 -15.13 -5.85 -4.15
N GLU A 204 -15.82 -5.19 -5.07
CA GLU A 204 -15.29 -4.79 -6.36
C GLU A 204 -15.57 -3.32 -6.59
N LEU A 205 -14.67 -2.65 -7.28
CA LEU A 205 -14.81 -1.22 -7.59
C LEU A 205 -14.02 -0.86 -8.84
N MET A 206 -14.38 0.27 -9.43
CA MET A 206 -13.61 0.92 -10.48
C MET A 206 -12.93 2.16 -9.94
N THR A 207 -11.72 2.43 -10.41
CA THR A 207 -11.01 3.69 -10.15
C THR A 207 -10.93 4.51 -11.42
N THR A 208 -11.24 5.80 -11.31
CA THR A 208 -11.25 6.78 -12.41
C THR A 208 -10.54 8.07 -12.00
N ASP A 209 -10.52 9.05 -12.89
CA ASP A 209 -10.02 10.43 -12.62
C ASP A 209 -8.55 10.50 -12.18
N ARG A 210 -7.76 9.54 -12.61
CA ARG A 210 -6.33 9.51 -12.26
C ARG A 210 -5.60 10.74 -12.77
N PHE A 211 -4.58 11.13 -12.03
CA PHE A 211 -3.69 12.23 -12.40
C PHE A 211 -2.87 11.95 -13.68
N TRP A 212 -2.53 10.68 -13.90
CA TRP A 212 -1.75 10.21 -15.05
C TRP A 212 -2.64 9.56 -16.11
N GLY A 213 -2.10 9.41 -17.31
CA GLY A 213 -2.71 8.59 -18.34
C GLY A 213 -2.86 7.11 -17.95
N GLY A 214 -3.25 6.31 -18.89
CA GLY A 214 -3.56 4.88 -18.71
C GLY A 214 -5.00 4.57 -19.05
N PRO A 215 -5.51 3.38 -18.73
CA PRO A 215 -6.92 3.01 -18.92
C PRO A 215 -7.85 4.00 -18.22
N ASP A 216 -8.98 4.35 -18.83
CA ASP A 216 -9.91 5.33 -18.23
C ASP A 216 -10.47 4.85 -16.89
N SER A 217 -10.61 3.54 -16.73
CA SER A 217 -10.98 2.91 -15.47
C SER A 217 -10.16 1.65 -15.23
N ILE A 218 -9.85 1.38 -13.96
CA ILE A 218 -9.12 0.20 -13.50
C ILE A 218 -9.99 -0.52 -12.50
N ALA A 219 -10.24 -1.81 -12.73
CA ALA A 219 -10.95 -2.66 -11.80
C ALA A 219 -10.06 -3.05 -10.62
N LEU A 220 -10.62 -3.01 -9.42
CA LEU A 220 -10.02 -3.52 -8.20
C LEU A 220 -11.00 -4.46 -7.52
N PHE A 221 -10.47 -5.55 -6.98
CA PHE A 221 -11.21 -6.58 -6.27
C PHE A 221 -10.53 -6.83 -4.93
N PHE A 222 -11.32 -7.08 -3.90
CA PHE A 222 -10.77 -7.37 -2.58
C PHE A 222 -11.64 -8.29 -1.75
N VAL A 223 -11.02 -8.91 -0.77
CA VAL A 223 -11.65 -9.59 0.35
C VAL A 223 -11.18 -8.93 1.63
N LEU A 224 -12.11 -8.62 2.53
CA LEU A 224 -11.83 -8.23 3.91
C LEU A 224 -12.32 -9.34 4.83
N GLU A 225 -11.44 -9.86 5.68
CA GLU A 225 -11.74 -10.89 6.67
C GLU A 225 -11.38 -10.38 8.07
N CYS A 226 -12.29 -10.54 9.04
CA CYS A 226 -12.08 -10.18 10.43
C CYS A 226 -11.83 -11.43 11.28
N ASN A 227 -11.01 -11.32 12.32
CA ASN A 227 -10.70 -12.43 13.24
C ASN A 227 -11.86 -12.76 14.21
N ARG A 228 -12.87 -11.93 14.24
CA ARG A 228 -14.06 -12.07 15.09
C ARG A 228 -15.31 -11.58 14.36
N PRO A 229 -16.50 -12.11 14.68
CA PRO A 229 -17.72 -11.70 14.03
C PRO A 229 -18.07 -10.23 14.37
N PHE A 230 -18.55 -9.50 13.37
CA PHE A 230 -19.23 -8.24 13.57
C PHE A 230 -20.73 -8.51 13.90
N THR A 231 -21.26 -7.72 14.81
CA THR A 231 -22.63 -7.87 15.31
C THR A 231 -23.67 -7.42 14.32
N SER A 232 -23.32 -6.45 13.46
CA SER A 232 -24.11 -5.99 12.32
C SER A 232 -23.21 -5.36 11.24
N ALA A 233 -23.72 -5.31 10.02
CA ALA A 233 -23.11 -4.60 8.89
C ALA A 233 -24.18 -3.69 8.27
N ASP A 234 -24.03 -2.38 8.47
CA ASP A 234 -24.90 -1.38 7.85
C ASP A 234 -24.24 -0.86 6.58
N SER A 235 -24.96 -0.88 5.47
CA SER A 235 -24.46 -0.44 4.19
C SER A 235 -24.93 0.97 3.87
N TRP A 236 -24.19 1.69 3.04
CA TRP A 236 -24.62 2.98 2.51
C TRP A 236 -24.24 3.13 1.04
N ASN A 237 -24.95 3.98 0.33
CA ASN A 237 -24.60 4.52 -0.97
C ASN A 237 -25.13 5.95 -1.11
N GLU A 238 -25.13 6.51 -2.31
CA GLU A 238 -25.63 7.87 -2.59
C GLU A 238 -27.13 8.07 -2.27
N LYS A 239 -27.89 6.99 -2.02
CA LYS A 239 -29.32 7.03 -1.67
C LYS A 239 -29.58 7.01 -0.18
N GLY A 240 -28.57 6.72 0.63
CA GLY A 240 -28.68 6.67 2.09
C GLY A 240 -28.16 5.39 2.70
N VAL A 241 -28.44 5.22 3.99
CA VAL A 241 -28.03 4.06 4.80
C VAL A 241 -29.08 2.96 4.71
N MET A 242 -28.63 1.73 4.52
CA MET A 242 -29.44 0.51 4.47
C MET A 242 -28.97 -0.46 5.55
N PRO A 243 -29.70 -0.58 6.66
CA PRO A 243 -29.32 -1.47 7.76
C PRO A 243 -29.27 -2.93 7.33
N CYS A 244 -28.23 -3.64 7.74
CA CYS A 244 -28.06 -5.09 7.58
C CYS A 244 -28.22 -5.60 6.14
N ALA A 245 -27.86 -4.82 5.13
CA ALA A 245 -27.92 -5.26 3.75
C ALA A 245 -26.87 -6.34 3.45
N GLU A 246 -27.26 -7.39 2.73
CA GLU A 246 -26.33 -8.45 2.29
C GLU A 246 -25.42 -7.97 1.14
N ALA A 247 -25.89 -7.01 0.35
CA ALA A 247 -25.10 -6.40 -0.70
C ALA A 247 -25.50 -4.92 -0.88
N ILE A 248 -24.55 -4.12 -1.32
CA ILE A 248 -24.75 -2.71 -1.69
C ILE A 248 -23.96 -2.39 -2.94
N ALA A 249 -24.57 -1.66 -3.87
CA ALA A 249 -23.92 -1.13 -5.05
C ALA A 249 -24.16 0.37 -5.17
N GLY A 250 -23.19 1.09 -5.73
CA GLY A 250 -23.30 2.54 -5.98
C GLY A 250 -21.96 3.21 -6.25
N ASP A 251 -22.02 4.50 -6.56
CA ASP A 251 -20.82 5.32 -6.79
C ASP A 251 -20.21 5.85 -5.48
N GLN A 252 -20.98 5.84 -4.38
CA GLN A 252 -20.54 6.25 -3.04
C GLN A 252 -20.80 5.14 -2.02
N ALA A 253 -20.53 3.90 -2.42
CA ALA A 253 -20.88 2.74 -1.61
C ALA A 253 -19.86 2.49 -0.48
N GLY A 254 -20.38 1.87 0.59
CA GLY A 254 -19.57 1.41 1.71
C GLY A 254 -20.35 0.56 2.70
N MET A 255 -19.65 0.01 3.70
CA MET A 255 -20.21 -0.74 4.83
C MET A 255 -19.61 -0.32 6.16
N VAL A 256 -20.42 -0.27 7.20
CA VAL A 256 -20.02 -0.10 8.60
C VAL A 256 -20.14 -1.46 9.28
N LEU A 257 -19.03 -2.06 9.66
CA LEU A 257 -18.97 -3.29 10.42
C LEU A 257 -18.92 -2.95 11.92
N ASN A 258 -19.92 -3.37 12.69
CA ASN A 258 -20.03 -3.06 14.10
C ASN A 258 -19.55 -4.24 14.95
N PHE A 259 -18.75 -3.98 16.00
CA PHE A 259 -18.17 -5.00 16.88
C PHE A 259 -18.58 -4.77 18.33
N ASP A 260 -18.89 -5.85 19.06
CA ASP A 260 -18.98 -5.84 20.53
C ASP A 260 -17.58 -6.05 21.11
N LEU A 261 -17.11 -5.08 21.89
CA LEU A 261 -15.77 -5.04 22.48
C LEU A 261 -15.73 -5.39 23.98
N LYS A 262 -16.84 -5.86 24.57
CA LYS A 262 -16.93 -6.13 26.01
C LYS A 262 -15.89 -7.13 26.51
N GLU A 263 -15.56 -8.14 25.70
CA GLU A 263 -14.57 -9.16 26.06
C GLU A 263 -13.14 -8.77 25.69
N SER A 264 -12.96 -8.02 24.59
CA SER A 264 -11.66 -7.56 24.12
C SER A 264 -11.83 -6.34 23.24
N GLY A 265 -11.03 -5.31 23.48
CA GLY A 265 -10.92 -4.13 22.62
C GLY A 265 -10.19 -4.36 21.31
N GLU A 266 -9.65 -5.55 21.06
CA GLU A 266 -8.86 -5.85 19.89
C GLU A 266 -9.70 -6.43 18.76
N VAL A 267 -9.50 -5.91 17.55
CA VAL A 267 -10.03 -6.42 16.29
C VAL A 267 -8.89 -6.52 15.29
N LEU A 268 -8.65 -7.72 14.74
CA LEU A 268 -7.76 -7.89 13.61
C LEU A 268 -8.60 -8.04 12.33
N PHE A 269 -8.09 -7.49 11.23
CA PHE A 269 -8.66 -7.73 9.92
C PHE A 269 -7.58 -7.81 8.85
N LYS A 270 -7.86 -8.60 7.83
CA LYS A 270 -7.00 -8.79 6.64
C LYS A 270 -7.70 -8.24 5.42
N ILE A 271 -6.92 -7.70 4.49
CA ILE A 271 -7.43 -7.31 3.18
C ILE A 271 -6.55 -7.94 2.12
N GLY A 272 -7.11 -8.85 1.33
CA GLY A 272 -6.48 -9.39 0.14
C GLY A 272 -6.95 -8.63 -1.10
N MET A 273 -6.02 -8.29 -2.00
CA MET A 273 -6.29 -7.50 -3.20
C MET A 273 -6.05 -8.31 -4.48
N SER A 274 -6.76 -7.96 -5.55
CA SER A 274 -6.50 -8.41 -6.91
C SER A 274 -6.93 -7.35 -7.93
N TYR A 275 -6.27 -7.33 -9.08
CA TYR A 275 -6.69 -6.53 -10.24
C TYR A 275 -7.51 -7.35 -11.25
N THR A 276 -7.83 -8.61 -10.96
CA THR A 276 -8.44 -9.53 -11.92
C THR A 276 -9.82 -10.04 -11.54
N SER A 277 -10.01 -10.48 -10.29
CA SER A 277 -11.28 -11.01 -9.81
C SER A 277 -11.37 -11.12 -8.29
N LEU A 278 -12.61 -11.26 -7.78
CA LEU A 278 -12.89 -11.58 -6.38
C LEU A 278 -12.27 -12.91 -5.96
N GLU A 279 -12.36 -13.93 -6.83
CA GLU A 279 -11.78 -15.25 -6.58
C GLU A 279 -10.25 -15.15 -6.38
N ASN A 280 -9.57 -14.37 -7.22
CA ASN A 280 -8.13 -14.17 -7.09
C ASN A 280 -7.76 -13.32 -5.87
N ALA A 281 -8.58 -12.35 -5.46
CA ALA A 281 -8.37 -11.64 -4.20
C ALA A 281 -8.42 -12.58 -2.99
N VAL A 282 -9.39 -13.50 -2.96
CA VAL A 282 -9.48 -14.56 -1.94
C VAL A 282 -8.28 -15.50 -2.03
N GLY A 283 -7.89 -15.90 -3.24
CA GLY A 283 -6.73 -16.76 -3.49
C GLY A 283 -5.42 -16.14 -2.99
N ASN A 284 -5.21 -14.86 -3.28
CA ASN A 284 -4.05 -14.09 -2.82
C ASN A 284 -4.01 -14.03 -1.29
N LEU A 285 -5.14 -13.71 -0.65
CA LEU A 285 -5.22 -13.65 0.81
C LEU A 285 -4.86 -15.01 1.45
N LYS A 286 -5.45 -16.08 0.98
CA LYS A 286 -5.19 -17.43 1.51
C LYS A 286 -3.75 -17.90 1.31
N ALA A 287 -3.15 -17.54 0.18
CA ALA A 287 -1.78 -17.93 -0.12
C ALA A 287 -0.74 -17.20 0.73
N GLU A 288 -1.02 -15.95 1.13
CA GLU A 288 -0.03 -15.08 1.78
C GLU A 288 -0.31 -14.82 3.26
N LEU A 289 -1.55 -14.86 3.72
CA LEU A 289 -1.97 -14.59 5.10
C LEU A 289 -2.98 -15.61 5.62
N ASP A 290 -2.53 -16.83 5.87
CA ASP A 290 -3.41 -17.89 6.42
C ASP A 290 -3.73 -17.66 7.91
N GLY A 291 -2.76 -17.22 8.70
CA GLY A 291 -2.88 -17.01 10.15
C GLY A 291 -3.28 -15.57 10.58
N TRP A 292 -3.37 -15.38 11.91
CA TRP A 292 -3.68 -14.11 12.57
C TRP A 292 -2.53 -13.56 13.44
N ASP A 293 -1.34 -14.14 13.34
CA ASP A 293 -0.17 -13.69 14.09
C ASP A 293 0.43 -12.42 13.46
N PHE A 294 -0.02 -11.28 13.96
CA PHE A 294 0.40 -9.97 13.48
C PHE A 294 1.91 -9.76 13.61
N ASP A 295 2.48 -10.17 14.74
CA ASP A 295 3.89 -9.90 15.02
C ASP A 295 4.81 -10.80 14.18
N ALA A 296 4.39 -12.03 13.86
CA ALA A 296 5.08 -12.90 12.92
C ALA A 296 5.09 -12.29 11.50
N VAL A 297 3.94 -11.86 10.97
CA VAL A 297 3.84 -11.24 9.63
C VAL A 297 4.66 -9.95 9.54
N ARG A 298 4.60 -9.11 10.59
CA ARG A 298 5.45 -7.93 10.70
C ARG A 298 6.93 -8.28 10.65
N GLY A 299 7.34 -9.28 11.45
CA GLY A 299 8.72 -9.74 11.50
C GLY A 299 9.23 -10.24 10.15
N GLU A 300 8.42 -11.04 9.44
CA GLU A 300 8.73 -11.51 8.09
C GLU A 300 8.90 -10.35 7.09
N THR A 301 7.98 -9.38 7.10
CA THR A 301 8.05 -8.24 6.19
C THR A 301 9.25 -7.34 6.48
N GLN A 302 9.58 -7.14 7.76
CA GLN A 302 10.81 -6.44 8.15
C GLN A 302 12.07 -7.22 7.77
N ALA A 303 12.05 -8.55 7.83
CA ALA A 303 13.16 -9.39 7.37
C ALA A 303 13.40 -9.26 5.85
N VAL A 304 12.33 -9.24 5.04
CA VAL A 304 12.41 -8.97 3.60
C VAL A 304 13.06 -7.59 3.34
N TRP A 305 12.66 -6.56 4.06
CA TRP A 305 13.27 -5.24 3.92
C TRP A 305 14.74 -5.23 4.36
N ASN A 306 15.09 -5.90 5.45
CA ASN A 306 16.47 -6.02 5.91
C ASN A 306 17.37 -6.71 4.88
N GLU A 307 16.88 -7.78 4.25
CA GLU A 307 17.60 -8.44 3.17
C GLU A 307 17.84 -7.49 2.01
N MET A 308 16.77 -6.83 1.53
CA MET A 308 16.85 -5.93 0.37
C MET A 308 17.77 -4.74 0.61
N LEU A 309 17.65 -4.08 1.77
CA LEU A 309 18.50 -2.94 2.12
C LEU A 309 19.96 -3.35 2.42
N GLY A 310 20.15 -4.54 2.99
CA GLY A 310 21.47 -5.08 3.35
C GLY A 310 22.35 -5.44 2.14
N ARG A 311 21.78 -5.53 0.93
CA ARG A 311 22.57 -5.77 -0.29
C ARG A 311 23.52 -4.62 -0.63
N MET A 312 23.29 -3.43 -0.09
CA MET A 312 24.18 -2.28 -0.17
C MET A 312 24.52 -1.77 1.22
N ALA A 313 25.30 -2.53 1.96
CA ALA A 313 25.76 -2.13 3.29
C ALA A 313 26.82 -1.03 3.18
N VAL A 314 26.67 0.04 3.97
CA VAL A 314 27.63 1.14 4.04
C VAL A 314 28.12 1.34 5.46
N GLU A 315 29.39 1.67 5.59
CA GLU A 315 30.06 2.00 6.83
C GLU A 315 30.60 3.43 6.80
N GLY A 316 30.79 4.03 7.98
CA GLY A 316 31.29 5.40 8.10
C GLY A 316 30.23 6.46 7.83
N GLY A 317 30.68 7.69 7.62
CA GLY A 317 29.79 8.85 7.50
C GLY A 317 29.09 9.23 8.81
N SER A 318 28.28 10.29 8.78
CA SER A 318 27.44 10.67 9.90
C SER A 318 26.18 9.82 9.96
N GLU A 319 25.52 9.82 11.10
CA GLU A 319 24.20 9.16 11.27
C GLU A 319 23.18 9.66 10.24
N ALA A 320 23.09 10.98 10.04
CA ALA A 320 22.18 11.58 9.07
C ALA A 320 22.46 11.13 7.62
N GLN A 321 23.73 10.93 7.25
CA GLN A 321 24.10 10.41 5.93
C GLN A 321 23.65 8.97 5.76
N ARG A 322 23.81 8.12 6.77
CA ARG A 322 23.35 6.72 6.73
C ARG A 322 21.82 6.64 6.69
N ILE A 323 21.12 7.44 7.49
CA ILE A 323 19.65 7.55 7.41
C ILE A 323 19.22 7.92 5.99
N LYS A 324 19.80 8.97 5.42
CA LYS A 324 19.47 9.41 4.06
C LYS A 324 19.74 8.31 3.04
N PHE A 325 20.86 7.63 3.12
CA PHE A 325 21.23 6.54 2.22
C PHE A 325 20.22 5.39 2.24
N TYR A 326 19.90 4.84 3.41
CA TYR A 326 18.95 3.73 3.52
C TYR A 326 17.52 4.15 3.22
N THR A 327 17.14 5.40 3.51
CA THR A 327 15.85 5.93 3.13
C THR A 327 15.71 6.04 1.61
N ASP A 328 16.75 6.49 0.91
CA ASP A 328 16.77 6.53 -0.56
C ASP A 328 16.75 5.12 -1.16
N LEU A 329 17.46 4.14 -0.58
CA LEU A 329 17.37 2.74 -1.00
C LEU A 329 15.97 2.17 -0.81
N TRP A 330 15.29 2.52 0.29
CA TRP A 330 13.90 2.13 0.52
C TRP A 330 12.98 2.74 -0.55
N HIS A 331 13.12 4.03 -0.84
CA HIS A 331 12.31 4.72 -1.85
C HIS A 331 12.44 4.12 -3.26
N VAL A 332 13.62 3.67 -3.68
CA VAL A 332 13.80 3.10 -5.03
C VAL A 332 13.20 1.70 -5.19
N LEU A 333 12.75 1.09 -4.10
CA LEU A 333 12.04 -0.19 -4.07
C LEU A 333 10.54 -0.04 -3.78
N LEU A 334 10.05 1.18 -3.57
CA LEU A 334 8.63 1.49 -3.48
C LEU A 334 8.06 1.87 -4.87
N GLY A 335 6.74 1.83 -4.97
CA GLY A 335 6.04 2.01 -6.23
C GLY A 335 6.26 0.81 -7.17
N ARG A 336 5.91 0.91 -8.42
CA ARG A 336 6.11 -0.15 -9.42
C ARG A 336 5.53 -1.48 -8.99
N HIS A 337 4.29 -1.42 -8.51
CA HIS A 337 3.63 -2.54 -7.86
C HIS A 337 3.39 -3.71 -8.79
N LYS A 338 3.52 -4.92 -8.26
CA LYS A 338 3.03 -6.14 -8.89
C LYS A 338 1.53 -6.02 -9.15
N ILE A 339 1.10 -6.44 -10.33
CA ILE A 339 -0.33 -6.45 -10.71
C ILE A 339 -0.84 -7.85 -11.02
N ASN A 340 0.03 -8.86 -10.95
CA ASN A 340 -0.37 -10.26 -11.11
C ASN A 340 -0.68 -10.91 -9.76
N ASP A 341 -1.68 -11.77 -9.80
CA ASP A 341 -2.05 -12.63 -8.68
C ASP A 341 -1.02 -13.74 -8.45
N VAL A 342 -1.11 -14.44 -7.31
CA VAL A 342 -0.19 -15.55 -6.98
C VAL A 342 -0.19 -16.67 -8.02
N ASN A 343 -1.32 -16.87 -8.70
CA ASN A 343 -1.49 -17.87 -9.77
C ASN A 343 -1.13 -17.34 -11.15
N GLY A 344 -0.57 -16.12 -11.25
CA GLY A 344 -0.06 -15.51 -12.46
C GLY A 344 -1.08 -14.74 -13.31
N TRP A 345 -2.37 -14.70 -12.96
CA TRP A 345 -3.34 -13.87 -13.67
C TRP A 345 -3.07 -12.38 -13.49
N TYR A 346 -3.24 -11.60 -14.54
CA TYR A 346 -3.09 -10.14 -14.52
C TYR A 346 -4.05 -9.47 -15.51
N PRO A 347 -4.41 -8.19 -15.31
CA PRO A 347 -5.24 -7.44 -16.23
C PRO A 347 -4.41 -6.96 -17.43
N ASP A 348 -4.98 -7.02 -18.64
CA ASP A 348 -4.43 -6.45 -19.85
C ASP A 348 -5.37 -5.41 -20.42
N TYR A 349 -4.93 -4.15 -20.40
CA TYR A 349 -5.62 -2.99 -20.96
C TYR A 349 -4.88 -2.43 -22.19
N THR A 350 -3.95 -3.18 -22.79
CA THR A 350 -3.16 -2.71 -23.93
C THR A 350 -3.94 -2.68 -25.24
N GLY A 351 -5.12 -3.30 -25.30
CA GLY A 351 -5.95 -3.42 -26.49
C GLY A 351 -6.70 -2.16 -26.91
N GLY A 352 -6.57 -1.07 -26.14
CA GLY A 352 -7.21 0.20 -26.42
C GLY A 352 -6.62 0.92 -27.63
N LYS A 353 -7.38 1.89 -28.13
CA LYS A 353 -6.93 2.69 -29.26
C LYS A 353 -5.85 3.67 -28.81
N TYR A 354 -4.64 3.54 -29.31
CA TYR A 354 -3.54 4.46 -29.04
C TYR A 354 -3.85 5.95 -29.32
N VAL A 355 -4.90 6.23 -30.07
CA VAL A 355 -5.26 7.56 -30.57
C VAL A 355 -6.33 8.23 -29.72
N ASP A 356 -7.16 7.47 -29.01
CA ASP A 356 -8.26 8.01 -28.19
C ASP A 356 -8.19 7.49 -26.75
N LYS A 357 -7.65 8.33 -25.88
CA LYS A 357 -7.55 8.06 -24.44
C LYS A 357 -8.91 8.01 -23.71
N ARG A 358 -10.00 8.38 -24.39
CA ARG A 358 -11.35 8.51 -23.82
C ARG A 358 -12.20 7.26 -24.02
N THR A 359 -11.77 6.33 -24.87
CA THR A 359 -12.48 5.08 -25.04
C THR A 359 -12.03 4.11 -23.94
N PRO A 360 -12.92 3.65 -23.06
CA PRO A 360 -12.59 2.65 -22.07
C PRO A 360 -12.01 1.42 -22.73
N ASP A 361 -10.84 1.00 -22.31
CA ASP A 361 -10.24 -0.22 -22.79
C ASP A 361 -10.92 -1.41 -22.11
N PRO A 362 -11.48 -2.36 -22.87
CA PRO A 362 -12.00 -3.56 -22.26
C PRO A 362 -10.83 -4.32 -21.62
N MET A 363 -10.97 -4.61 -20.33
CA MET A 363 -10.03 -5.45 -19.61
C MET A 363 -10.04 -6.86 -20.21
N LYS A 364 -8.87 -7.36 -20.59
CA LYS A 364 -8.64 -8.77 -20.87
C LYS A 364 -7.89 -9.40 -19.70
N LEU A 365 -8.18 -10.63 -19.39
CA LEU A 365 -7.41 -11.41 -18.44
C LEU A 365 -6.35 -12.19 -19.18
N ARG A 366 -5.10 -12.09 -18.71
CA ARG A 366 -3.97 -12.86 -19.19
C ARG A 366 -3.25 -13.53 -18.02
N ARG A 367 -2.42 -14.48 -18.34
CA ARG A 367 -1.66 -15.23 -17.34
C ARG A 367 -0.20 -15.25 -17.73
N VAL A 368 0.66 -14.91 -16.77
CA VAL A 368 2.11 -15.13 -16.89
C VAL A 368 2.35 -16.65 -16.97
N GLU A 369 3.29 -17.05 -17.82
CA GLU A 369 3.72 -18.45 -17.87
C GLU A 369 4.20 -18.92 -16.50
N LEU A 370 3.76 -20.10 -16.10
CA LEU A 370 4.14 -20.69 -14.81
C LEU A 370 5.38 -21.58 -14.96
N ASP A 371 6.16 -21.65 -13.92
CA ASP A 371 7.26 -22.61 -13.80
C ASP A 371 6.76 -24.01 -13.44
N ALA A 372 7.68 -24.96 -13.24
CA ALA A 372 7.35 -26.33 -12.89
C ALA A 372 6.68 -26.49 -11.51
N ASN A 373 6.79 -25.47 -10.66
CA ASN A 373 6.19 -25.44 -9.32
C ASN A 373 4.83 -24.72 -9.31
N GLY A 374 4.39 -24.20 -10.46
CA GLY A 374 3.14 -23.46 -10.59
C GLY A 374 3.25 -21.99 -10.19
N ALA A 375 4.46 -21.46 -9.97
CA ALA A 375 4.70 -20.05 -9.71
C ALA A 375 4.90 -19.26 -11.01
N PRO A 376 4.51 -17.97 -11.09
CA PRO A 376 4.78 -17.14 -12.24
C PRO A 376 6.28 -17.02 -12.49
N LYS A 377 6.73 -17.23 -13.73
CA LYS A 377 8.15 -17.12 -14.11
C LYS A 377 8.72 -15.72 -13.90
N PHE A 378 7.88 -14.70 -13.96
CA PHE A 378 8.19 -13.31 -13.65
C PHE A 378 6.91 -12.59 -13.17
N ASN A 379 7.05 -11.40 -12.62
CA ASN A 379 5.92 -10.60 -12.22
C ASN A 379 5.56 -9.55 -13.29
N MET A 380 4.27 -9.27 -13.42
CA MET A 380 3.79 -8.10 -14.13
C MET A 380 3.75 -6.92 -13.17
N TYR A 381 4.32 -5.81 -13.62
CA TYR A 381 4.35 -4.56 -12.87
C TYR A 381 3.49 -3.50 -13.56
N GLY A 382 2.82 -2.68 -12.78
CA GLY A 382 2.06 -1.55 -13.23
C GLY A 382 2.53 -0.26 -12.55
N PHE A 383 1.91 0.86 -12.93
CA PHE A 383 2.04 2.16 -12.28
C PHE A 383 3.45 2.75 -12.26
N ASP A 384 4.27 2.51 -13.26
CA ASP A 384 5.58 3.13 -13.34
C ASP A 384 5.80 3.98 -14.59
N GLY A 385 6.21 5.22 -14.32
CA GLY A 385 6.95 5.99 -15.28
C GLY A 385 8.42 5.59 -15.26
N ILE A 386 8.83 4.72 -16.16
CA ILE A 386 10.24 4.34 -16.31
C ILE A 386 11.09 5.43 -16.96
N TRP A 387 10.55 6.62 -17.14
CA TRP A 387 11.23 7.80 -17.63
C TRP A 387 12.39 8.18 -16.70
N LEU A 388 13.56 8.43 -17.27
CA LEU A 388 14.80 8.78 -16.58
C LEU A 388 15.47 7.67 -15.75
N THR A 389 14.92 6.46 -15.70
CA THR A 389 15.54 5.34 -14.96
C THR A 389 16.94 4.98 -15.48
N GLN A 390 17.22 5.28 -16.77
CA GLN A 390 18.52 5.03 -17.38
C GLN A 390 19.67 5.81 -16.76
N TRP A 391 19.41 6.92 -16.07
CA TRP A 391 20.47 7.75 -15.51
C TRP A 391 21.11 7.16 -14.26
N ASN A 392 20.33 6.49 -13.42
CA ASN A 392 20.81 5.91 -12.18
C ASN A 392 20.12 4.61 -11.77
N LEU A 393 18.78 4.52 -11.88
CA LEU A 393 18.03 3.38 -11.35
C LEU A 393 18.40 2.06 -12.05
N ASN A 394 18.57 2.05 -13.39
CA ASN A 394 19.01 0.86 -14.13
C ASN A 394 20.41 0.39 -13.70
N VAL A 395 21.26 1.33 -13.27
CA VAL A 395 22.61 0.99 -12.73
C VAL A 395 22.45 0.40 -11.34
N LEU A 396 21.69 1.07 -10.47
CA LEU A 396 21.49 0.66 -9.09
C LEU A 396 20.83 -0.73 -8.98
N TRP A 397 19.74 -0.94 -9.72
CA TRP A 397 19.07 -2.25 -9.75
C TRP A 397 19.96 -3.33 -10.34
N GLY A 398 20.69 -3.03 -11.40
CA GLY A 398 21.64 -3.98 -11.99
C GLY A 398 22.78 -4.39 -11.07
N LEU A 399 23.14 -3.55 -10.10
CA LEU A 399 24.17 -3.86 -9.09
C LEU A 399 23.59 -4.61 -7.88
N ALA A 400 22.53 -4.10 -7.28
CA ALA A 400 22.03 -4.59 -6.01
C ALA A 400 20.88 -5.60 -6.15
N TRP A 401 20.03 -5.45 -7.17
CA TRP A 401 18.84 -6.27 -7.35
C TRP A 401 18.65 -6.71 -8.82
N PRO A 402 19.63 -7.45 -9.38
CA PRO A 402 19.57 -7.88 -10.79
C PRO A 402 18.35 -8.74 -11.12
N GLU A 403 17.83 -9.50 -10.16
CA GLU A 403 16.60 -10.28 -10.33
C GLU A 403 15.35 -9.41 -10.51
N ILE A 404 15.27 -8.22 -9.88
CA ILE A 404 14.22 -7.24 -10.11
C ILE A 404 14.34 -6.68 -11.52
N MET A 405 15.53 -6.31 -11.93
CA MET A 405 15.78 -5.81 -13.28
C MET A 405 15.43 -6.83 -14.37
N ASP A 406 15.74 -8.11 -14.12
CA ASP A 406 15.39 -9.22 -15.02
C ASP A 406 13.86 -9.42 -15.11
N ASP A 407 13.16 -9.38 -13.97
CA ASP A 407 11.69 -9.41 -13.92
C ASP A 407 11.08 -8.26 -14.73
N PHE A 408 11.59 -7.04 -14.56
CA PHE A 408 11.12 -5.89 -15.32
C PHE A 408 11.34 -6.03 -16.82
N THR A 409 12.48 -6.61 -17.26
CA THR A 409 12.70 -6.84 -18.69
C THR A 409 11.66 -7.78 -19.29
N ALA A 410 11.34 -8.87 -18.58
CA ALA A 410 10.30 -9.81 -19.01
C ALA A 410 8.90 -9.14 -19.03
N CYS A 411 8.59 -8.37 -18.00
CA CYS A 411 7.35 -7.60 -17.94
C CYS A 411 7.21 -6.62 -19.10
N LEU A 412 8.25 -5.84 -19.44
CA LEU A 412 8.21 -4.87 -20.53
C LEU A 412 8.00 -5.53 -21.89
N VAL A 413 8.65 -6.67 -22.13
CA VAL A 413 8.46 -7.46 -23.37
C VAL A 413 7.05 -8.05 -23.42
N GLN A 414 6.51 -8.50 -22.28
CA GLN A 414 5.13 -8.99 -22.19
C GLN A 414 4.11 -7.89 -22.54
N TYR A 415 4.33 -6.64 -22.14
CA TYR A 415 3.50 -5.52 -22.60
C TYR A 415 3.57 -5.34 -24.13
N ALA A 416 4.75 -5.49 -24.73
CA ALA A 416 4.89 -5.42 -26.19
C ALA A 416 4.19 -6.59 -26.90
N ASP A 417 4.18 -7.77 -26.32
CA ASP A 417 3.46 -8.92 -26.85
C ASP A 417 1.94 -8.75 -26.77
N ASN A 418 1.47 -8.13 -25.68
CA ASN A 418 0.05 -7.87 -25.47
C ASN A 418 -0.49 -6.78 -26.40
N GLY A 419 0.21 -5.65 -26.49
CA GLY A 419 -0.28 -4.43 -27.12
C GLY A 419 0.54 -3.94 -28.34
N GLY A 420 1.60 -4.64 -28.70
CA GLY A 420 2.43 -4.34 -29.88
C GLY A 420 3.61 -3.41 -29.63
N LEU A 421 3.63 -2.63 -28.54
CA LEU A 421 4.68 -1.66 -28.23
C LEU A 421 5.22 -1.83 -26.81
N LEU A 422 6.49 -1.51 -26.61
CA LEU A 422 7.08 -1.35 -25.29
C LEU A 422 6.47 -0.11 -24.59
N PRO A 423 6.10 -0.20 -23.31
CA PRO A 423 5.51 0.94 -22.62
C PRO A 423 6.53 2.04 -22.32
N ARG A 424 6.12 3.30 -22.44
CA ARG A 424 6.86 4.44 -21.85
C ARG A 424 6.65 4.54 -20.35
N GLY A 425 5.52 4.07 -19.89
CA GLY A 425 5.10 3.85 -18.53
C GLY A 425 3.94 2.89 -18.54
N ALA A 426 4.01 1.89 -17.68
CA ALA A 426 2.91 0.96 -17.47
C ALA A 426 1.88 1.57 -16.50
N CYS A 427 0.60 1.19 -16.67
CA CYS A 427 -0.46 1.58 -15.76
C CYS A 427 -1.46 0.43 -15.65
N ALA A 428 -1.40 -0.34 -14.56
CA ALA A 428 -2.30 -1.44 -14.23
C ALA A 428 -2.57 -2.42 -15.39
N GLY A 429 -1.55 -2.77 -16.16
CA GLY A 429 -1.70 -3.64 -17.33
C GLY A 429 -1.92 -2.91 -18.67
N GLY A 430 -2.00 -1.58 -18.66
CA GLY A 430 -2.13 -0.76 -19.86
C GLY A 430 -0.95 0.20 -20.05
N TYR A 431 -1.04 1.03 -21.09
CA TYR A 431 -0.06 2.08 -21.38
C TYR A 431 -0.49 3.41 -20.78
N SER A 432 0.43 4.11 -20.11
CA SER A 432 0.14 5.45 -19.58
C SER A 432 0.10 6.54 -20.65
N PHE A 433 0.80 6.37 -21.76
CA PHE A 433 1.00 7.38 -22.82
C PHE A 433 1.59 8.71 -22.30
N ILE A 434 2.16 8.70 -21.12
CA ILE A 434 2.79 9.85 -20.49
C ILE A 434 4.30 9.76 -20.71
N MET A 435 4.96 10.90 -20.65
CA MET A 435 6.40 11.08 -20.83
C MET A 435 6.86 10.94 -22.28
N THR A 436 8.15 11.11 -22.51
CA THR A 436 8.81 11.11 -23.80
C THR A 436 9.91 10.08 -23.89
N GLY A 437 10.37 9.76 -25.10
CA GLY A 437 11.44 8.81 -25.34
C GLY A 437 11.01 7.35 -25.22
N CYS A 438 11.98 6.46 -25.23
CA CYS A 438 11.80 5.01 -25.16
C CYS A 438 12.58 4.43 -23.97
N PRO A 439 12.18 4.72 -22.73
CA PRO A 439 12.93 4.30 -21.53
C PRO A 439 12.98 2.77 -21.38
N ALA A 440 11.97 2.06 -21.85
CA ALA A 440 11.97 0.59 -21.87
C ALA A 440 13.14 0.04 -22.71
N THR A 441 13.42 0.63 -23.88
CA THR A 441 14.59 0.27 -24.68
C THR A 441 15.89 0.39 -23.89
N SER A 442 16.08 1.50 -23.17
CA SER A 442 17.27 1.72 -22.36
C SER A 442 17.41 0.68 -21.24
N MET A 443 16.31 0.27 -20.63
CA MET A 443 16.32 -0.76 -19.59
C MET A 443 16.67 -2.14 -20.16
N LEU A 444 16.04 -2.54 -21.27
CA LEU A 444 16.31 -3.81 -21.94
C LEU A 444 17.76 -3.92 -22.39
N VAL A 445 18.27 -2.88 -23.06
CA VAL A 445 19.67 -2.83 -23.53
C VAL A 445 20.64 -2.86 -22.32
N SER A 446 20.35 -2.10 -21.26
CA SER A 446 21.18 -2.10 -20.05
C SER A 446 21.24 -3.48 -19.39
N ALA A 447 20.11 -4.17 -19.28
CA ALA A 447 20.05 -5.52 -18.71
C ALA A 447 20.79 -6.54 -19.59
N TYR A 448 20.61 -6.47 -20.91
CA TYR A 448 21.34 -7.34 -21.84
C TYR A 448 22.85 -7.17 -21.75
N MET A 449 23.32 -5.91 -21.85
CA MET A 449 24.76 -5.60 -21.80
C MET A 449 25.46 -5.98 -20.48
N LYS A 450 24.69 -6.05 -19.39
CA LYS A 450 25.17 -6.49 -18.07
C LYS A 450 25.01 -8.00 -17.85
N GLY A 451 24.46 -8.75 -18.81
CA GLY A 451 24.21 -10.19 -18.67
C GLY A 451 23.11 -10.52 -17.63
N ILE A 452 22.23 -9.58 -17.35
CA ILE A 452 21.13 -9.73 -16.37
C ILE A 452 19.91 -10.41 -17.00
N MET A 453 19.60 -10.11 -18.27
CA MET A 453 18.44 -10.65 -18.99
C MET A 453 18.51 -12.18 -19.11
N LYS A 454 17.75 -12.89 -18.25
CA LYS A 454 17.69 -14.36 -18.20
C LYS A 454 16.30 -14.90 -18.48
N LYS A 455 15.27 -14.14 -18.10
CA LYS A 455 13.85 -14.53 -18.23
C LYS A 455 13.27 -14.22 -19.62
N THR A 456 13.99 -13.45 -20.43
CA THR A 456 13.57 -13.02 -21.75
C THR A 456 14.62 -13.39 -22.79
N ASP A 457 14.19 -13.93 -23.94
CA ASP A 457 15.07 -14.13 -25.10
C ASP A 457 15.53 -12.76 -25.64
N PRO A 458 16.83 -12.51 -25.75
CA PRO A 458 17.35 -11.25 -26.26
C PRO A 458 16.91 -10.91 -27.68
N LEU A 459 16.72 -11.91 -28.55
CA LEU A 459 16.24 -11.68 -29.93
C LEU A 459 14.76 -11.23 -29.90
N HIS A 460 13.95 -11.83 -29.05
CA HIS A 460 12.56 -11.41 -28.86
C HIS A 460 12.47 -9.97 -28.31
N ALA A 461 13.29 -9.62 -27.31
CA ALA A 461 13.41 -8.26 -26.81
C ALA A 461 13.85 -7.27 -27.89
N TYR A 462 14.80 -7.66 -28.75
CA TYR A 462 15.24 -6.84 -29.87
C TYR A 462 14.12 -6.57 -30.87
N GLU A 463 13.30 -7.57 -31.22
CA GLU A 463 12.16 -7.37 -32.11
C GLU A 463 11.10 -6.43 -31.49
N ALA A 464 10.90 -6.48 -30.18
CA ALA A 464 10.05 -5.52 -29.47
C ALA A 464 10.62 -4.09 -29.55
N ILE A 465 11.94 -3.94 -29.40
CA ILE A 465 12.63 -2.64 -29.57
C ILE A 465 12.45 -2.11 -30.96
N LYS A 466 12.66 -2.93 -32.02
CA LYS A 466 12.49 -2.52 -33.45
C LYS A 466 11.09 -2.00 -33.73
N ARG A 467 10.07 -2.60 -33.15
CA ARG A 467 8.68 -2.14 -33.34
C ARG A 467 8.41 -0.76 -32.72
N ASN A 468 9.21 -0.35 -31.73
CA ASN A 468 9.10 0.94 -31.08
C ASN A 468 9.83 2.09 -31.83
N HIS A 469 10.73 1.78 -32.75
CA HIS A 469 11.58 2.70 -33.49
C HIS A 469 11.29 2.64 -35.00
#